data_1e264cf2e40d6ee26ba6495694a612b2
#
_entry.id   1e264cf2e40d6ee26ba6495694a612b2
#
_cell.length_a   1.000
_cell.length_b   1.000
_cell.length_c   1.000
_cell.angle_alpha   90.00
_cell.angle_beta   90.00
_cell.angle_gamma   90.00
#
_symmetry.space_group_name_H-M   'P 1'
#
loop_
_entity.id
_entity.type
_entity.pdbx_description
1 polymer ?
#
loop_
_entity_poly.entity_id
_entity_poly.type
_entity_poly.pdbx_seq_one_letter_code
_entity_poly.pdbx_strand_id
1 'polypeptide(L)'
;VNWCTPCNTVLANEQVKAGRCWRCNGPVIQKEMSQWFLDTPKYAQELVDGLDDINFPENVAAMQKDWIGRSEGSEITFTVEGSNEEIRVFTTRPDTIFGVTFLTLAPEHPLSESLVEGTEFEQGWQELYDEVSIMTEFDRIKNMNKKKGVPLGKNAIHPLTGEKIPIWSGNF
;
A
#
# COMPACT_ATOMS: atom_id res chain seq x y z
N VAL A 1 7.98 5.94 11.98
CA VAL A 1 9.17 5.23 12.48
C VAL A 1 8.79 4.18 13.50
N ASN A 2 9.58 3.10 13.59
CA ASN A 2 9.44 2.12 14.65
C ASN A 2 9.92 2.72 15.99
N TRP A 3 9.05 2.77 16.99
CA TRP A 3 9.35 3.35 18.29
C TRP A 3 9.27 2.31 19.40
N CYS A 4 10.35 2.17 20.16
CA CYS A 4 10.36 1.35 21.36
C CYS A 4 10.07 2.22 22.58
N THR A 5 8.88 2.07 23.17
CA THR A 5 8.48 2.86 24.34
C THR A 5 9.38 2.61 25.57
N PRO A 6 9.71 1.35 25.94
CA PRO A 6 10.59 1.10 27.09
C PRO A 6 12.02 1.62 26.93
N CYS A 7 12.58 1.55 25.70
CA CYS A 7 13.93 2.06 25.42
C CYS A 7 13.95 3.55 25.07
N ASN A 8 12.76 4.15 24.85
CA ASN A 8 12.59 5.54 24.44
C ASN A 8 13.46 5.91 23.22
N THR A 9 13.43 5.05 22.17
CA THR A 9 14.31 5.19 21.00
C THR A 9 13.63 4.72 19.71
N VAL A 10 14.08 5.28 18.60
CA VAL A 10 13.74 4.82 17.24
C VAL A 10 14.54 3.56 16.92
N LEU A 11 13.92 2.63 16.21
CA LEU A 11 14.52 1.38 15.78
C LEU A 11 14.52 1.29 14.25
N ALA A 12 15.61 0.78 13.69
CA ALA A 12 15.64 0.34 12.30
C ALA A 12 14.77 -0.93 12.11
N ASN A 13 14.36 -1.23 10.88
CA ASN A 13 13.51 -2.38 10.60
C ASN A 13 14.13 -3.69 11.08
N GLU A 14 15.45 -3.87 10.93
CA GLU A 14 16.19 -5.05 11.34
C GLU A 14 16.25 -5.23 12.88
N GLN A 15 15.97 -4.15 13.61
CA GLN A 15 15.96 -4.14 15.08
C GLN A 15 14.58 -4.49 15.66
N VAL A 16 13.59 -4.72 14.78
CA VAL A 16 12.25 -5.15 15.18
C VAL A 16 12.07 -6.61 14.76
N LYS A 17 11.83 -7.48 15.74
CA LYS A 17 11.59 -8.91 15.52
C LYS A 17 10.21 -9.28 16.04
N ALA A 18 9.33 -9.72 15.15
CA ALA A 18 7.94 -10.07 15.50
C ALA A 18 7.24 -8.98 16.35
N GLY A 19 7.34 -7.70 15.93
CA GLY A 19 6.75 -6.56 16.62
C GLY A 19 7.43 -6.18 17.94
N ARG A 20 8.60 -6.75 18.24
CA ARG A 20 9.33 -6.52 19.51
C ARG A 20 10.71 -5.94 19.30
N CYS A 21 11.15 -5.13 20.25
CA CYS A 21 12.47 -4.54 20.27
C CYS A 21 13.56 -5.60 20.52
N TRP A 22 14.58 -5.61 19.68
CA TRP A 22 15.72 -6.54 19.78
C TRP A 22 16.49 -6.46 21.10
N ARG A 23 16.44 -5.26 21.78
CA ARG A 23 17.19 -4.99 23.01
C ARG A 23 16.40 -5.34 24.27
N CYS A 24 15.17 -4.84 24.41
CA CYS A 24 14.39 -4.97 25.65
C CYS A 24 13.21 -5.94 25.53
N ASN A 25 12.96 -6.49 24.32
CA ASN A 25 11.82 -7.34 24.01
C ASN A 25 10.44 -6.68 24.27
N GLY A 26 10.41 -5.37 24.51
CA GLY A 26 9.17 -4.59 24.65
C GLY A 26 8.44 -4.42 23.33
N PRO A 27 7.14 -4.06 23.34
CA PRO A 27 6.37 -3.82 22.13
C PRO A 27 6.93 -2.62 21.36
N VAL A 28 6.91 -2.71 20.05
CA VAL A 28 7.26 -1.62 19.13
C VAL A 28 5.98 -1.10 18.50
N ILE A 29 5.84 0.22 18.48
CA ILE A 29 4.72 0.91 17.85
C ILE A 29 5.19 1.77 16.69
N GLN A 30 4.30 2.04 15.73
CA GLN A 30 4.53 3.05 14.71
C GLN A 30 4.28 4.43 15.32
N LYS A 31 5.21 5.36 15.11
CA LYS A 31 5.11 6.73 15.60
C LYS A 31 5.52 7.71 14.53
N GLU A 32 4.73 8.74 14.31
CA GLU A 32 5.12 9.86 13.48
C GLU A 32 6.10 10.76 14.24
N MET A 33 7.24 11.02 13.63
CA MET A 33 8.29 11.86 14.20
C MET A 33 8.97 12.66 13.11
N SER A 34 9.31 13.90 13.42
CA SER A 34 10.17 14.71 12.57
C SER A 34 11.61 14.17 12.63
N GLN A 35 12.12 13.72 11.48
CA GLN A 35 13.46 13.14 11.33
C GLN A 35 14.08 13.51 9.99
N TRP A 36 15.36 13.25 9.85
CA TRP A 36 16.05 13.33 8.58
C TRP A 36 15.77 12.10 7.74
N PHE A 37 15.31 12.34 6.50
CA PHE A 37 15.11 11.30 5.48
C PHE A 37 15.93 11.66 4.24
N LEU A 38 16.50 10.64 3.59
CA LEU A 38 17.03 10.75 2.26
C LEU A 38 15.93 10.43 1.26
N ASP A 39 15.57 11.42 0.44
CA ASP A 39 14.58 11.25 -0.63
C ASP A 39 15.22 10.55 -1.83
N THR A 40 15.56 9.27 -1.65
CA THR A 40 16.19 8.45 -2.68
C THR A 40 15.31 8.23 -3.91
N PRO A 41 13.96 8.11 -3.80
CA PRO A 41 13.08 7.97 -4.96
C PRO A 41 13.18 9.13 -5.97
N LYS A 42 13.53 10.33 -5.50
CA LYS A 42 13.75 11.50 -6.36
C LYS A 42 14.83 11.27 -7.42
N TYR A 43 15.81 10.44 -7.12
CA TYR A 43 16.94 10.13 -8.01
C TYR A 43 16.75 8.85 -8.82
N ALA A 44 15.58 8.18 -8.71
CA ALA A 44 15.34 6.90 -9.34
C ALA A 44 15.52 6.94 -10.86
N GLN A 45 15.01 7.98 -11.53
CA GLN A 45 15.16 8.14 -12.98
C GLN A 45 16.62 8.40 -13.38
N GLU A 46 17.31 9.29 -12.66
CA GLU A 46 18.71 9.61 -12.92
C GLU A 46 19.62 8.39 -12.74
N LEU A 47 19.30 7.55 -11.74
CA LEU A 47 20.04 6.30 -11.51
C LEU A 47 19.82 5.28 -12.63
N VAL A 48 18.62 5.18 -13.20
CA VAL A 48 18.36 4.30 -14.36
C VAL A 48 19.07 4.80 -15.60
N ASP A 49 18.96 6.10 -15.89
CA ASP A 49 19.57 6.71 -17.08
C ASP A 49 21.11 6.61 -17.01
N GLY A 50 21.69 6.83 -15.84
CA GLY A 50 23.15 6.74 -15.63
C GLY A 50 23.73 5.32 -15.78
N LEU A 51 22.91 4.26 -15.81
CA LEU A 51 23.40 2.90 -16.05
C LEU A 51 23.99 2.72 -17.47
N ASP A 52 23.57 3.54 -18.40
CA ASP A 52 24.04 3.45 -19.78
C ASP A 52 25.44 4.12 -19.95
N ASP A 53 25.84 4.97 -19.00
CA ASP A 53 27.13 5.66 -18.97
C ASP A 53 28.23 4.89 -18.22
N ILE A 54 27.89 3.80 -17.52
CA ILE A 54 28.82 3.02 -16.73
C ILE A 54 29.04 1.63 -17.32
N ASN A 55 30.24 1.12 -17.21
CA ASN A 55 30.63 -0.18 -17.77
C ASN A 55 30.29 -1.33 -16.80
N PHE A 56 29.01 -1.52 -16.48
CA PHE A 56 28.55 -2.70 -15.76
C PHE A 56 28.34 -3.90 -16.69
N PRO A 57 28.54 -5.12 -16.19
CA PRO A 57 28.05 -6.31 -16.90
C PRO A 57 26.53 -6.22 -17.13
N GLU A 58 26.07 -6.68 -18.30
CA GLU A 58 24.64 -6.57 -18.71
C GLU A 58 23.65 -7.11 -17.65
N ASN A 59 23.98 -8.23 -17.02
CA ASN A 59 23.15 -8.80 -15.97
C ASN A 59 23.07 -7.92 -14.73
N VAL A 60 24.15 -7.20 -14.39
CA VAL A 60 24.16 -6.27 -13.25
C VAL A 60 23.33 -5.03 -13.58
N ALA A 61 23.49 -4.45 -14.77
CA ALA A 61 22.67 -3.34 -15.22
C ALA A 61 21.17 -3.69 -15.25
N ALA A 62 20.81 -4.88 -15.75
CA ALA A 62 19.44 -5.37 -15.74
C ALA A 62 18.88 -5.50 -14.31
N MET A 63 19.64 -6.10 -13.38
CA MET A 63 19.22 -6.20 -11.98
C MET A 63 19.00 -4.83 -11.32
N GLN A 64 19.83 -3.82 -11.65
CA GLN A 64 19.64 -2.45 -11.14
C GLN A 64 18.38 -1.80 -11.70
N LYS A 65 18.12 -1.94 -13.00
CA LYS A 65 16.90 -1.45 -13.66
C LYS A 65 15.65 -2.09 -13.07
N ASP A 66 15.67 -3.40 -12.87
CA ASP A 66 14.56 -4.14 -12.26
C ASP A 66 14.33 -3.75 -10.79
N TRP A 67 15.39 -3.51 -10.04
CA TRP A 67 15.30 -3.06 -8.65
C TRP A 67 14.65 -1.68 -8.52
N ILE A 68 15.00 -0.75 -9.40
CA ILE A 68 14.38 0.59 -9.44
C ILE A 68 12.93 0.49 -9.90
N GLY A 69 12.64 -0.42 -10.83
CA GLY A 69 11.28 -0.79 -11.19
C GLY A 69 10.49 0.32 -11.89
N ARG A 70 11.10 1.06 -12.84
CA ARG A 70 10.35 2.04 -13.63
C ARG A 70 9.16 1.39 -14.30
N SER A 71 7.98 1.94 -14.05
CA SER A 71 6.71 1.46 -14.60
C SER A 71 5.99 2.60 -15.31
N GLU A 72 5.47 2.33 -16.51
CA GLU A 72 4.66 3.26 -17.27
C GLU A 72 3.23 2.74 -17.38
N GLY A 73 2.26 3.61 -17.20
CA GLY A 73 0.85 3.23 -17.21
C GLY A 73 -0.06 4.44 -17.20
N SER A 74 -1.32 4.19 -16.90
CA SER A 74 -2.36 5.20 -16.82
C SER A 74 -2.97 5.27 -15.45
N GLU A 75 -3.31 6.46 -15.02
CA GLU A 75 -4.15 6.67 -13.84
C GLU A 75 -5.61 6.70 -14.29
N ILE A 76 -6.46 5.95 -13.59
CA ILE A 76 -7.89 5.86 -13.84
C ILE A 76 -8.62 6.31 -12.57
N THR A 77 -9.58 7.21 -12.73
CA THR A 77 -10.39 7.73 -11.63
C THR A 77 -11.77 7.10 -11.65
N PHE A 78 -12.17 6.55 -10.51
CA PHE A 78 -13.51 6.04 -10.25
C PHE A 78 -14.19 6.94 -9.22
N THR A 79 -15.42 7.38 -9.51
CA THR A 79 -16.20 8.21 -8.57
C THR A 79 -17.03 7.30 -7.67
N VAL A 80 -17.05 7.57 -6.37
CA VAL A 80 -17.90 6.83 -5.42
C VAL A 80 -19.36 7.21 -5.63
N GLU A 81 -20.23 6.22 -5.73
CA GLU A 81 -21.67 6.43 -5.94
C GLU A 81 -22.29 7.30 -4.86
N GLY A 82 -22.97 8.37 -5.26
CA GLY A 82 -23.67 9.26 -4.36
C GLY A 82 -22.81 10.26 -3.59
N SER A 83 -21.52 10.35 -3.93
CA SER A 83 -20.59 11.34 -3.38
C SER A 83 -19.72 11.96 -4.46
N ASN A 84 -18.87 12.91 -4.06
CA ASN A 84 -17.83 13.48 -4.93
C ASN A 84 -16.45 12.89 -4.65
N GLU A 85 -16.39 11.82 -3.85
CA GLU A 85 -15.14 11.14 -3.54
C GLU A 85 -14.63 10.38 -4.76
N GLU A 86 -13.31 10.41 -4.95
CA GLU A 86 -12.62 9.78 -6.07
C GLU A 86 -11.64 8.72 -5.58
N ILE A 87 -11.65 7.57 -6.25
CA ILE A 87 -10.65 6.52 -6.07
C ILE A 87 -9.78 6.50 -7.33
N ARG A 88 -8.50 6.80 -7.18
CA ARG A 88 -7.52 6.80 -8.26
C ARG A 88 -6.71 5.52 -8.20
N VAL A 89 -6.65 4.83 -9.32
CA VAL A 89 -5.88 3.60 -9.48
C VAL A 89 -4.88 3.74 -10.61
N PHE A 90 -3.66 3.27 -10.39
CA PHE A 90 -2.65 3.18 -11.43
C PHE A 90 -2.67 1.78 -12.05
N THR A 91 -2.59 1.70 -13.38
CA THR A 91 -2.49 0.42 -14.09
C THR A 91 -1.53 0.51 -15.28
N THR A 92 -0.74 -0.53 -15.48
CA THR A 92 0.07 -0.72 -16.69
C THR A 92 -0.75 -1.31 -17.86
N ARG A 93 -1.98 -1.75 -17.58
CA ARG A 93 -2.87 -2.39 -18.56
C ARG A 93 -4.23 -1.69 -18.60
N PRO A 94 -4.30 -0.42 -19.08
CA PRO A 94 -5.56 0.33 -19.17
C PRO A 94 -6.59 -0.34 -20.11
N ASP A 95 -6.13 -1.15 -21.03
CA ASP A 95 -6.96 -1.94 -21.94
C ASP A 95 -7.87 -2.96 -21.23
N THR A 96 -7.50 -3.38 -20.01
CA THR A 96 -8.28 -4.34 -19.23
C THR A 96 -9.39 -3.72 -18.39
N ILE A 97 -9.60 -2.40 -18.47
CA ILE A 97 -10.57 -1.67 -17.62
C ILE A 97 -11.99 -2.24 -17.71
N PHE A 98 -12.41 -2.71 -18.87
CA PHE A 98 -13.75 -3.31 -19.06
C PHE A 98 -13.94 -4.63 -18.30
N GLY A 99 -12.87 -5.24 -17.81
CA GLY A 99 -12.91 -6.45 -16.98
C GLY A 99 -12.90 -6.18 -15.47
N VAL A 100 -12.99 -4.92 -15.04
CA VAL A 100 -13.02 -4.57 -13.62
C VAL A 100 -14.34 -5.01 -13.01
N THR A 101 -14.26 -5.81 -11.94
CA THR A 101 -15.44 -6.35 -11.24
C THR A 101 -15.57 -5.84 -9.81
N PHE A 102 -14.51 -5.30 -9.21
CA PHE A 102 -14.49 -4.66 -7.90
C PHE A 102 -13.29 -3.74 -7.76
N LEU A 103 -13.36 -2.82 -6.80
CA LEU A 103 -12.23 -2.02 -6.35
C LEU A 103 -11.85 -2.43 -4.93
N THR A 104 -10.55 -2.39 -4.62
CA THR A 104 -10.06 -2.68 -3.27
C THR A 104 -9.26 -1.50 -2.75
N LEU A 105 -9.59 -1.07 -1.53
CA LEU A 105 -8.82 -0.11 -0.75
C LEU A 105 -8.06 -0.82 0.36
N ALA A 106 -6.88 -0.34 0.69
CA ALA A 106 -6.21 -0.79 1.91
C ALA A 106 -7.06 -0.40 3.14
N PRO A 107 -7.06 -1.20 4.21
CA PRO A 107 -7.80 -0.85 5.43
C PRO A 107 -7.39 0.52 6.00
N GLU A 108 -6.11 0.89 5.85
CA GLU A 108 -5.56 2.16 6.33
C GLU A 108 -5.85 3.35 5.40
N HIS A 109 -6.48 3.12 4.25
CA HIS A 109 -6.83 4.21 3.35
C HIS A 109 -7.91 5.09 3.99
N PRO A 110 -7.79 6.44 3.99
CA PRO A 110 -8.76 7.33 4.64
C PRO A 110 -10.20 7.11 4.21
N LEU A 111 -10.43 6.76 2.94
CA LEU A 111 -11.78 6.46 2.44
C LEU A 111 -12.34 5.14 2.97
N SER A 112 -11.52 4.17 3.40
CA SER A 112 -12.03 2.87 3.87
C SER A 112 -12.88 3.04 5.12
N GLU A 113 -12.43 3.84 6.09
CA GLU A 113 -13.16 4.17 7.31
C GLU A 113 -14.45 4.93 7.01
N SER A 114 -14.35 6.03 6.23
CA SER A 114 -15.51 6.87 5.93
C SER A 114 -16.60 6.17 5.11
N LEU A 115 -16.22 5.22 4.23
CA LEU A 115 -17.16 4.48 3.40
C LEU A 115 -17.87 3.36 4.16
N VAL A 116 -17.21 2.76 5.17
CA VAL A 116 -17.80 1.65 5.95
C VAL A 116 -18.63 2.15 7.12
N GLU A 117 -18.43 3.37 7.57
CA GLU A 117 -19.14 3.97 8.71
C GLU A 117 -20.65 3.85 8.59
N GLY A 118 -21.29 3.30 9.61
CA GLY A 118 -22.75 3.07 9.69
C GLY A 118 -23.26 1.95 8.78
N THR A 119 -22.40 1.15 8.16
CA THR A 119 -22.79 -0.05 7.41
C THR A 119 -22.77 -1.30 8.31
N GLU A 120 -23.41 -2.37 7.87
CA GLU A 120 -23.33 -3.68 8.54
C GLU A 120 -21.93 -4.31 8.52
N PHE A 121 -21.02 -3.77 7.70
CA PHE A 121 -19.65 -4.27 7.50
C PHE A 121 -18.61 -3.61 8.41
N GLU A 122 -18.97 -2.57 9.16
CA GLU A 122 -18.08 -1.76 9.99
C GLU A 122 -17.28 -2.61 10.98
N GLN A 123 -17.93 -3.54 11.67
CA GLN A 123 -17.26 -4.43 12.62
C GLN A 123 -16.23 -5.33 11.92
N GLY A 124 -16.59 -5.93 10.79
CA GLY A 124 -15.67 -6.79 10.02
C GLY A 124 -14.48 -6.02 9.45
N TRP A 125 -14.70 -4.76 9.06
CA TRP A 125 -13.62 -3.88 8.63
C TRP A 125 -12.68 -3.51 9.81
N GLN A 126 -13.22 -3.22 10.99
CA GLN A 126 -12.40 -2.91 12.17
C GLN A 126 -11.49 -4.09 12.55
N GLU A 127 -12.03 -5.32 12.53
CA GLU A 127 -11.24 -6.53 12.78
C GLU A 127 -10.11 -6.69 11.75
N LEU A 128 -10.38 -6.41 10.46
CA LEU A 128 -9.39 -6.45 9.39
C LEU A 128 -8.33 -5.35 9.59
N TYR A 129 -8.74 -4.13 9.94
CA TYR A 129 -7.86 -3.01 10.20
C TYR A 129 -6.91 -3.31 11.36
N ASP A 130 -7.43 -3.82 12.48
CA ASP A 130 -6.65 -4.18 13.67
C ASP A 130 -5.61 -5.27 13.34
N GLU A 131 -6.00 -6.28 12.54
CA GLU A 131 -5.09 -7.33 12.09
C GLU A 131 -3.97 -6.77 11.21
N VAL A 132 -4.31 -5.91 10.25
CA VAL A 132 -3.37 -5.39 9.26
C VAL A 132 -2.45 -4.32 9.85
N SER A 133 -2.94 -3.49 10.78
CA SER A 133 -2.18 -2.39 11.39
C SER A 133 -0.97 -2.85 12.19
N ILE A 134 -0.98 -4.08 12.72
CA ILE A 134 0.14 -4.68 13.45
C ILE A 134 1.13 -5.43 12.55
N MET A 135 0.78 -5.65 11.28
CA MET A 135 1.64 -6.36 10.33
C MET A 135 2.76 -5.46 9.83
N THR A 136 3.97 -6.02 9.75
CA THR A 136 5.05 -5.38 9.02
C THR A 136 4.84 -5.56 7.50
N GLU A 137 5.47 -4.71 6.68
CA GLU A 137 5.45 -4.87 5.23
C GLU A 137 5.92 -6.26 4.77
N PHE A 138 6.94 -6.80 5.45
CA PHE A 138 7.44 -8.15 5.20
C PHE A 138 6.39 -9.23 5.52
N ASP A 139 5.63 -9.06 6.61
CA ASP A 139 4.55 -9.99 6.97
C ASP A 139 3.42 -9.95 5.95
N ARG A 140 3.10 -8.79 5.39
CA ARG A 140 2.11 -8.63 4.31
C ARG A 140 2.55 -9.41 3.06
N ILE A 141 3.80 -9.22 2.62
CA ILE A 141 4.36 -9.94 1.47
C ILE A 141 4.34 -11.45 1.71
N LYS A 142 4.75 -11.91 2.90
CA LYS A 142 4.75 -13.34 3.26
C LYS A 142 3.35 -13.95 3.30
N ASN A 143 2.37 -13.16 3.73
CA ASN A 143 0.97 -13.59 3.87
C ASN A 143 0.12 -13.33 2.60
N MET A 144 0.70 -12.91 1.48
CA MET A 144 -0.01 -12.62 0.22
C MET A 144 -0.93 -13.76 -0.26
N ASN A 145 -0.68 -15.00 0.18
CA ASN A 145 -1.53 -16.15 -0.14
C ASN A 145 -2.80 -16.25 0.73
N LYS A 146 -2.89 -15.49 1.81
CA LYS A 146 -4.05 -15.44 2.72
C LYS A 146 -4.80 -14.13 2.53
N LYS A 147 -5.40 -13.96 1.37
CA LYS A 147 -6.17 -12.76 1.05
C LYS A 147 -7.44 -12.72 1.91
N LYS A 148 -7.64 -11.58 2.55
CA LYS A 148 -8.86 -11.25 3.29
C LYS A 148 -9.41 -9.93 2.76
N GLY A 149 -10.71 -9.82 2.68
CA GLY A 149 -11.38 -8.58 2.29
C GLY A 149 -12.77 -8.50 2.89
N VAL A 150 -13.21 -7.28 3.12
CA VAL A 150 -14.53 -6.95 3.65
C VAL A 150 -15.18 -5.94 2.70
N PRO A 151 -16.43 -6.11 2.28
CA PRO A 151 -17.13 -5.11 1.50
C PRO A 151 -17.32 -3.84 2.32
N LEU A 152 -17.26 -2.67 1.67
CA LEU A 152 -17.50 -1.38 2.34
C LEU A 152 -18.98 -0.92 2.23
N GLY A 153 -19.84 -1.73 1.60
CA GLY A 153 -21.26 -1.41 1.43
C GLY A 153 -21.52 -0.26 0.45
N LYS A 154 -20.53 0.14 -0.33
CA LYS A 154 -20.59 1.21 -1.32
C LYS A 154 -20.12 0.74 -2.69
N ASN A 155 -20.53 1.46 -3.72
CA ASN A 155 -20.10 1.22 -5.09
C ASN A 155 -19.31 2.42 -5.62
N ALA A 156 -18.45 2.14 -6.59
CA ALA A 156 -17.88 3.14 -7.47
C ALA A 156 -18.54 3.07 -8.84
N ILE A 157 -18.46 4.13 -9.60
CA ILE A 157 -18.97 4.21 -10.97
C ILE A 157 -17.82 3.96 -11.95
N HIS A 158 -18.00 2.99 -12.82
CA HIS A 158 -17.05 2.70 -13.88
C HIS A 158 -16.96 3.89 -14.84
N PRO A 159 -15.79 4.50 -15.09
CA PRO A 159 -15.68 5.77 -15.79
C PRO A 159 -16.10 5.71 -17.27
N LEU A 160 -16.06 4.53 -17.89
CA LEU A 160 -16.40 4.36 -19.31
C LEU A 160 -17.78 3.76 -19.53
N THR A 161 -18.22 2.80 -18.68
CA THR A 161 -19.50 2.09 -18.87
C THR A 161 -20.63 2.68 -18.04
N GLY A 162 -20.31 3.40 -16.95
CA GLY A 162 -21.29 3.87 -15.97
C GLY A 162 -21.84 2.79 -15.04
N GLU A 163 -21.33 1.57 -15.13
CA GLU A 163 -21.76 0.46 -14.28
C GLU A 163 -21.28 0.65 -12.84
N LYS A 164 -22.04 0.10 -11.89
CA LYS A 164 -21.70 0.11 -10.48
C LYS A 164 -20.75 -1.03 -10.16
N ILE A 165 -19.64 -0.70 -9.51
CA ILE A 165 -18.58 -1.64 -9.12
C ILE A 165 -18.48 -1.61 -7.60
N PRO A 166 -18.59 -2.76 -6.89
CA PRO A 166 -18.48 -2.80 -5.45
C PRO A 166 -17.09 -2.43 -4.96
N ILE A 167 -17.04 -1.71 -3.83
CA ILE A 167 -15.80 -1.32 -3.17
C ILE A 167 -15.57 -2.24 -1.97
N TRP A 168 -14.37 -2.77 -1.87
CA TRP A 168 -13.90 -3.64 -0.80
C TRP A 168 -12.73 -3.02 -0.06
N SER A 169 -12.53 -3.40 1.18
CA SER A 169 -11.27 -3.22 1.88
C SER A 169 -10.55 -4.55 1.97
N GLY A 170 -9.23 -4.58 1.75
CA GLY A 170 -8.47 -5.82 1.70
C GLY A 170 -7.02 -5.68 2.16
N ASN A 171 -6.42 -6.81 2.54
CA ASN A 171 -5.04 -6.89 3.02
C ASN A 171 -4.00 -7.13 1.92
N PHE A 172 -4.36 -6.88 0.67
CA PHE A 172 -3.53 -7.18 -0.52
C PHE A 172 -3.49 -6.01 -1.49
#